data_5ac3bdd152f4c184f694cdb71a0dbd46
#
_entry.id   5ac3bdd152f4c184f694cdb71a0dbd46
#
_cell.length_a   1.000
_cell.length_b   1.000
_cell.length_c   1.000
_cell.angle_alpha   90.00
_cell.angle_beta   90.00
_cell.angle_gamma   90.00
#
_symmetry.space_group_name_H-M   'P 1'
#
loop_
_entity.id
_entity.type
_entity.pdbx_description
1 polymer ?
#
loop_
_entity_poly.entity_id
_entity_poly.type
_entity_poly.pdbx_seq_one_letter_code
_entity_poly.pdbx_strand_id
1 'polypeptide(L)'
;MTSEQKKRSISLLLAGFIIFSSLYVTQPIFKGLSQYFNVSLSDISLTLSVSTFMLGIGLILVPMLNNIEKKRMMSISVLLVSVLSIISVFVTNFHLFLVIRGLMGLALSGVPSIAMAYIADEVHKDRVSKVMGLYVAGTTFGGMSGRVVVGILTDIANWQVAIASLSILNLILAILMVILLPTSTVQTPQWVSPKQHFIKYGKLLKNPAVLKTMSLAFLLMGTFVTIYSYITVRFEHPPFSLSESTIAFIFILYLIGTYSSINFGKLSYKLGIKKAYAIAITIMIVGIILTFITYLPIDILGLAAMTFGFFGAHSIQSSYIATLTESSKSHASTLYLLGYYVGSSLLTILGGYVFVQYAWMGIGILTLLLTVIAAIISRSLFKNVT
;
A
#
# COMPACT_ATOMS: atom_id res chain seq x y z
N MET A 1 19.36 -24.30 -2.02
CA MET A 1 19.51 -22.90 -2.51
C MET A 1 20.98 -22.60 -2.67
N THR A 2 21.40 -22.15 -3.84
CA THR A 2 22.76 -21.61 -4.03
C THR A 2 22.95 -20.35 -3.17
N SER A 3 24.21 -19.97 -2.89
CA SER A 3 24.51 -18.73 -2.14
C SER A 3 23.86 -17.50 -2.81
N GLU A 4 23.93 -17.42 -4.12
CA GLU A 4 23.36 -16.32 -4.91
C GLU A 4 21.81 -16.24 -4.81
N GLN A 5 21.14 -17.38 -4.85
CA GLN A 5 19.68 -17.42 -4.69
C GLN A 5 19.20 -17.00 -3.29
N LYS A 6 20.01 -17.31 -2.25
CA LYS A 6 19.74 -16.81 -0.89
C LYS A 6 19.90 -15.30 -0.85
N LYS A 7 20.97 -14.76 -1.44
CA LYS A 7 21.21 -13.31 -1.52
C LYS A 7 20.05 -12.59 -2.23
N ARG A 8 19.59 -13.08 -3.40
CA ARG A 8 18.43 -12.51 -4.12
C ARG A 8 17.16 -12.49 -3.24
N SER A 9 16.86 -13.61 -2.58
CA SER A 9 15.66 -13.74 -1.74
C SER A 9 15.67 -12.78 -0.56
N ILE A 10 16.81 -12.67 0.14
CA ILE A 10 16.98 -11.76 1.28
C ILE A 10 16.88 -10.31 0.80
N SER A 11 17.56 -9.94 -0.28
CA SER A 11 17.53 -8.58 -0.81
C SER A 11 16.12 -8.11 -1.18
N LEU A 12 15.31 -8.99 -1.79
CA LEU A 12 13.94 -8.66 -2.18
C LEU A 12 13.01 -8.55 -0.97
N LEU A 13 13.19 -9.38 0.04
CA LEU A 13 12.48 -9.25 1.31
C LEU A 13 12.81 -7.91 1.97
N LEU A 14 14.10 -7.55 2.04
CA LEU A 14 14.55 -6.27 2.60
C LEU A 14 14.02 -5.08 1.80
N ALA A 15 14.03 -5.15 0.46
CA ALA A 15 13.49 -4.10 -0.40
C ALA A 15 11.99 -3.87 -0.12
N GLY A 16 11.20 -4.93 -0.05
CA GLY A 16 9.78 -4.85 0.31
C GLY A 16 9.57 -4.25 1.70
N PHE A 17 10.36 -4.67 2.69
CA PHE A 17 10.31 -4.15 4.04
C PHE A 17 10.58 -2.63 4.09
N ILE A 18 11.69 -2.17 3.50
CA ILE A 18 12.11 -0.76 3.52
C ILE A 18 11.04 0.13 2.90
N ILE A 19 10.53 -0.24 1.73
CA ILE A 19 9.55 0.57 1.00
C ILE A 19 8.26 0.73 1.81
N PHE A 20 7.71 -0.35 2.33
CA PHE A 20 6.41 -0.30 2.99
C PHE A 20 6.48 0.18 4.43
N SER A 21 7.61 -0.02 5.14
CA SER A 21 7.82 0.61 6.44
C SER A 21 7.95 2.12 6.34
N SER A 22 8.54 2.64 5.26
CA SER A 22 8.70 4.09 5.03
C SER A 22 7.42 4.76 4.51
N LEU A 23 6.60 4.06 3.72
CA LEU A 23 5.40 4.63 3.08
C LEU A 23 4.40 5.14 4.12
N TYR A 24 4.07 4.31 5.08
CA TYR A 24 2.98 4.55 6.02
C TYR A 24 3.43 5.07 7.39
N VAL A 25 4.67 5.48 7.52
CA VAL A 25 5.30 5.91 8.78
C VAL A 25 4.55 7.03 9.51
N THR A 26 3.88 7.92 8.79
CA THR A 26 3.13 9.04 9.37
C THR A 26 1.74 8.66 9.89
N GLN A 27 1.19 7.53 9.45
CA GLN A 27 -0.20 7.15 9.74
C GLN A 27 -0.49 6.97 11.24
N PRO A 28 0.34 6.30 12.05
CA PRO A 28 0.06 6.11 13.48
C PRO A 28 0.26 7.37 14.32
N ILE A 29 0.88 8.43 13.78
CA ILE A 29 1.30 9.63 14.52
C ILE A 29 0.66 10.92 13.98
N PHE A 30 -0.50 10.84 13.35
CA PHE A 30 -1.19 12.01 12.77
C PHE A 30 -1.43 13.12 13.80
N LYS A 31 -1.82 12.77 15.03
CA LYS A 31 -2.06 13.74 16.11
C LYS A 31 -0.77 14.46 16.51
N GLY A 32 0.31 13.73 16.77
CA GLY A 32 1.60 14.32 17.14
C GLY A 32 2.14 15.25 16.05
N LEU A 33 2.03 14.85 14.78
CA LEU A 33 2.43 15.69 13.65
C LEU A 33 1.52 16.93 13.49
N SER A 34 0.20 16.77 13.68
CA SER A 34 -0.76 17.88 13.62
C SER A 34 -0.45 18.95 14.67
N GLN A 35 -0.13 18.51 15.88
CA GLN A 35 0.27 19.41 16.96
C GLN A 35 1.62 20.12 16.68
N TYR A 36 2.61 19.36 16.17
CA TYR A 36 3.95 19.91 15.89
C TYR A 36 3.93 20.97 14.79
N PHE A 37 3.22 20.70 13.69
CA PHE A 37 3.13 21.64 12.56
C PHE A 37 2.02 22.69 12.73
N ASN A 38 1.21 22.60 13.79
CA ASN A 38 0.04 23.45 14.05
C ASN A 38 -0.92 23.51 12.84
N VAL A 39 -1.27 22.34 12.32
CA VAL A 39 -2.19 22.17 11.18
C VAL A 39 -3.35 21.26 11.56
N SER A 40 -4.44 21.32 10.78
CA SER A 40 -5.61 20.48 11.01
C SER A 40 -5.32 18.99 10.78
N LEU A 41 -6.17 18.09 11.34
CA LEU A 41 -6.13 16.65 11.03
C LEU A 41 -6.37 16.37 9.55
N SER A 42 -7.14 17.21 8.88
CA SER A 42 -7.35 17.15 7.44
C SER A 42 -6.04 17.41 6.68
N ASP A 43 -5.32 18.49 7.06
CA ASP A 43 -4.07 18.84 6.40
C ASP A 43 -2.98 17.80 6.67
N ILE A 44 -2.88 17.29 7.91
CA ILE A 44 -1.84 16.31 8.23
C ILE A 44 -2.02 15.00 7.46
N SER A 45 -3.24 14.63 7.05
CA SER A 45 -3.48 13.47 6.18
C SER A 45 -2.76 13.59 4.82
N LEU A 46 -2.45 14.82 4.37
CA LEU A 46 -1.65 15.06 3.17
C LEU A 46 -0.26 14.45 3.26
N THR A 47 0.30 14.28 4.45
CA THR A 47 1.62 13.65 4.64
C THR A 47 1.67 12.21 4.14
N LEU A 48 0.56 11.47 4.25
CA LEU A 48 0.40 10.14 3.68
C LEU A 48 -0.08 10.22 2.23
N SER A 49 -1.09 11.06 1.98
CA SER A 49 -1.78 11.15 0.70
C SER A 49 -0.88 11.59 -0.44
N VAL A 50 -0.02 12.58 -0.23
CA VAL A 50 0.96 13.02 -1.23
C VAL A 50 1.96 11.90 -1.54
N SER A 51 2.42 11.16 -0.54
CA SER A 51 3.34 10.03 -0.76
C SER A 51 2.68 8.91 -1.59
N THR A 52 1.45 8.53 -1.25
CA THR A 52 0.74 7.47 -1.98
C THR A 52 0.35 7.91 -3.39
N PHE A 53 -0.03 9.17 -3.58
CA PHE A 53 -0.33 9.74 -4.90
C PHE A 53 0.91 9.74 -5.81
N MET A 54 2.04 10.26 -5.30
CA MET A 54 3.29 10.33 -6.05
C MET A 54 3.88 8.94 -6.31
N LEU A 55 3.67 7.97 -5.41
CA LEU A 55 3.99 6.57 -5.68
C LEU A 55 3.16 6.05 -6.86
N GLY A 56 1.86 6.30 -6.89
CA GLY A 56 1.00 5.92 -8.01
C GLY A 56 1.48 6.49 -9.35
N ILE A 57 1.85 7.77 -9.39
CA ILE A 57 2.46 8.42 -10.57
C ILE A 57 3.77 7.74 -10.93
N GLY A 58 4.63 7.50 -9.95
CA GLY A 58 5.93 6.86 -10.15
C GLY A 58 5.81 5.45 -10.75
N LEU A 59 4.77 4.69 -10.41
CA LEU A 59 4.50 3.38 -11.03
C LEU A 59 4.28 3.46 -12.55
N ILE A 60 3.77 4.58 -13.06
CA ILE A 60 3.65 4.82 -14.50
C ILE A 60 4.99 5.27 -15.10
N LEU A 61 5.74 6.12 -14.38
CA LEU A 61 6.96 6.73 -14.89
C LEU A 61 8.17 5.79 -14.87
N VAL A 62 8.32 4.99 -13.81
CA VAL A 62 9.48 4.09 -13.65
C VAL A 62 9.65 3.10 -14.81
N PRO A 63 8.61 2.45 -15.35
CA PRO A 63 8.76 1.58 -16.52
C PRO A 63 9.28 2.29 -17.78
N MET A 64 9.17 3.62 -17.84
CA MET A 64 9.72 4.42 -18.96
C MET A 64 11.23 4.61 -18.86
N LEU A 65 11.81 4.35 -17.68
CA LEU A 65 13.25 4.35 -17.42
C LEU A 65 13.87 2.95 -17.66
N ASN A 66 13.34 2.22 -18.63
CA ASN A 66 13.68 0.83 -18.91
C ASN A 66 15.13 0.59 -19.42
N ASN A 67 15.87 1.65 -19.69
CA ASN A 67 17.29 1.63 -20.00
C ASN A 67 18.20 1.56 -18.76
N ILE A 68 17.62 1.71 -17.54
CA ILE A 68 18.37 1.60 -16.30
C ILE A 68 18.31 0.16 -15.80
N GLU A 69 19.47 -0.38 -15.40
CA GLU A 69 19.56 -1.73 -14.82
C GLU A 69 18.64 -1.86 -13.61
N LYS A 70 17.90 -2.98 -13.53
CA LYS A 70 16.89 -3.24 -12.48
C LYS A 70 17.47 -3.15 -11.07
N LYS A 71 18.67 -3.72 -10.83
CA LYS A 71 19.36 -3.61 -9.54
C LYS A 71 19.64 -2.14 -9.21
N ARG A 72 20.18 -1.37 -10.15
CA ARG A 72 20.52 0.04 -9.96
C ARG A 72 19.28 0.86 -9.59
N MET A 73 18.17 0.65 -10.29
CA MET A 73 16.91 1.35 -10.01
C MET A 73 16.38 1.03 -8.61
N MET A 74 16.31 -0.25 -8.23
CA MET A 74 15.89 -0.65 -6.89
C MET A 74 16.81 -0.11 -5.80
N SER A 75 18.14 -0.12 -6.04
CA SER A 75 19.12 0.41 -5.10
C SER A 75 18.98 1.91 -4.87
N ILE A 76 18.83 2.69 -5.95
CA ILE A 76 18.57 4.14 -5.86
C ILE A 76 17.27 4.39 -5.07
N SER A 77 16.22 3.63 -5.35
CA SER A 77 14.92 3.73 -4.68
C SER A 77 15.04 3.59 -3.17
N VAL A 78 15.61 2.48 -2.67
CA VAL A 78 15.69 2.22 -1.22
C VAL A 78 16.61 3.20 -0.49
N LEU A 79 17.74 3.58 -1.11
CA LEU A 79 18.68 4.54 -0.52
C LEU A 79 18.06 5.94 -0.45
N LEU A 80 17.45 6.39 -1.54
CA LEU A 80 16.83 7.73 -1.61
C LEU A 80 15.66 7.86 -0.62
N VAL A 81 14.81 6.83 -0.52
CA VAL A 81 13.72 6.80 0.47
C VAL A 81 14.26 6.92 1.89
N SER A 82 15.29 6.16 2.24
CA SER A 82 15.88 6.16 3.58
C SER A 82 16.50 7.51 3.91
N VAL A 83 17.24 8.12 2.98
CA VAL A 83 17.87 9.46 3.16
C VAL A 83 16.80 10.54 3.27
N LEU A 84 15.80 10.58 2.38
CA LEU A 84 14.71 11.55 2.45
C LEU A 84 13.92 11.43 3.75
N SER A 85 13.73 10.21 4.25
CA SER A 85 13.06 9.97 5.52
C SER A 85 13.88 10.51 6.70
N ILE A 86 15.21 10.37 6.70
CA ILE A 86 16.10 10.99 7.70
C ILE A 86 16.03 12.53 7.61
N ILE A 87 16.07 13.08 6.40
CA ILE A 87 15.99 14.55 6.21
C ILE A 87 14.67 15.09 6.74
N SER A 88 13.56 14.34 6.57
CA SER A 88 12.22 14.78 6.96
C SER A 88 12.09 15.10 8.46
N VAL A 89 12.89 14.48 9.34
CA VAL A 89 12.79 14.70 10.80
C VAL A 89 13.34 16.05 11.25
N PHE A 90 14.16 16.71 10.42
CA PHE A 90 14.75 18.02 10.70
C PHE A 90 13.91 19.19 10.16
N VAL A 91 12.81 18.88 9.47
CA VAL A 91 11.98 19.88 8.80
C VAL A 91 10.94 20.43 9.75
N THR A 92 10.93 21.76 9.91
CA THR A 92 9.97 22.51 10.74
C THR A 92 8.83 23.13 9.93
N ASN A 93 8.99 23.26 8.61
CA ASN A 93 7.97 23.80 7.72
C ASN A 93 7.11 22.70 7.13
N PHE A 94 5.79 22.77 7.32
CA PHE A 94 4.84 21.76 6.86
C PHE A 94 4.86 21.55 5.33
N HIS A 95 4.92 22.63 4.55
CA HIS A 95 4.94 22.52 3.09
C HIS A 95 6.22 21.84 2.59
N LEU A 96 7.37 22.15 3.20
CA LEU A 96 8.62 21.47 2.87
C LEU A 96 8.57 19.99 3.26
N PHE A 97 7.95 19.66 4.39
CA PHE A 97 7.71 18.28 4.78
C PHE A 97 6.87 17.53 3.73
N LEU A 98 5.79 18.16 3.21
CA LEU A 98 4.98 17.60 2.13
C LEU A 98 5.77 17.38 0.84
N VAL A 99 6.65 18.33 0.46
CA VAL A 99 7.53 18.16 -0.71
C VAL A 99 8.43 16.93 -0.54
N ILE A 100 9.05 16.78 0.62
CA ILE A 100 9.89 15.60 0.91
C ILE A 100 9.05 14.31 0.87
N ARG A 101 7.85 14.32 1.44
CA ARG A 101 6.93 13.18 1.36
C ARG A 101 6.55 12.83 -0.08
N GLY A 102 6.38 13.84 -0.94
CA GLY A 102 6.12 13.64 -2.37
C GLY A 102 7.32 13.02 -3.11
N LEU A 103 8.52 13.53 -2.87
CA LEU A 103 9.77 12.97 -3.41
C LEU A 103 9.99 11.54 -2.92
N MET A 104 9.71 11.26 -1.64
CA MET A 104 9.71 9.90 -1.11
C MET A 104 8.73 9.01 -1.87
N GLY A 105 7.51 9.49 -2.14
CA GLY A 105 6.50 8.75 -2.90
C GLY A 105 7.01 8.33 -4.29
N LEU A 106 7.64 9.25 -5.03
CA LEU A 106 8.29 8.92 -6.31
C LEU A 106 9.41 7.90 -6.15
N ALA A 107 10.29 8.09 -5.15
CA ALA A 107 11.38 7.17 -4.89
C ALA A 107 10.86 5.77 -4.49
N LEU A 108 9.80 5.70 -3.67
CA LEU A 108 9.17 4.45 -3.25
C LEU A 108 8.70 3.58 -4.43
N SER A 109 8.32 4.18 -5.57
CA SER A 109 7.78 3.45 -6.72
C SER A 109 8.81 2.55 -7.43
N GLY A 110 10.11 2.81 -7.28
CA GLY A 110 11.15 2.10 -8.01
C GLY A 110 11.23 0.60 -7.68
N VAL A 111 10.98 0.20 -6.44
CA VAL A 111 10.98 -1.23 -6.07
C VAL A 111 9.73 -1.95 -6.56
N PRO A 112 8.48 -1.55 -6.23
CA PRO A 112 7.29 -2.29 -6.65
C PRO A 112 7.11 -2.34 -8.16
N SER A 113 7.60 -1.34 -8.91
CA SER A 113 7.56 -1.35 -10.37
C SER A 113 8.46 -2.42 -11.00
N ILE A 114 9.56 -2.79 -10.33
CA ILE A 114 10.65 -3.58 -10.93
C ILE A 114 10.83 -4.94 -10.27
N ALA A 115 10.56 -5.05 -8.96
CA ALA A 115 10.87 -6.27 -8.20
C ALA A 115 10.23 -7.53 -8.80
N MET A 116 8.98 -7.47 -9.24
CA MET A 116 8.29 -8.61 -9.84
C MET A 116 8.92 -9.03 -11.19
N ALA A 117 9.32 -8.06 -12.01
CA ALA A 117 10.03 -8.32 -13.27
C ALA A 117 11.42 -8.88 -13.02
N TYR A 118 12.15 -8.34 -12.04
CA TYR A 118 13.43 -8.87 -11.63
C TYR A 118 13.33 -10.34 -11.18
N ILE A 119 12.30 -10.67 -10.35
CA ILE A 119 12.07 -12.04 -9.90
C ILE A 119 11.76 -12.96 -11.08
N ALA A 120 10.91 -12.54 -12.01
CA ALA A 120 10.52 -13.34 -13.16
C ALA A 120 11.71 -13.63 -14.11
N ASP A 121 12.62 -12.67 -14.26
CA ASP A 121 13.76 -12.76 -15.19
C ASP A 121 14.98 -13.47 -14.58
N GLU A 122 15.24 -13.27 -13.28
CA GLU A 122 16.50 -13.67 -12.65
C GLU A 122 16.38 -14.89 -11.73
N VAL A 123 15.15 -15.33 -11.43
CA VAL A 123 14.92 -16.49 -10.55
C VAL A 123 14.47 -17.68 -11.37
N HIS A 124 15.07 -18.85 -11.10
CA HIS A 124 14.69 -20.09 -11.78
C HIS A 124 13.20 -20.39 -11.59
N LYS A 125 12.51 -20.84 -12.65
CA LYS A 125 11.05 -21.01 -12.72
C LYS A 125 10.46 -21.74 -11.52
N ASP A 126 11.11 -22.80 -11.03
CA ASP A 126 10.64 -23.61 -9.87
C ASP A 126 10.65 -22.83 -8.54
N ARG A 127 11.27 -21.66 -8.48
CA ARG A 127 11.45 -20.87 -7.27
C ARG A 127 10.84 -19.48 -7.31
N VAL A 128 10.35 -19.05 -8.46
CA VAL A 128 9.71 -17.73 -8.64
C VAL A 128 8.63 -17.52 -7.59
N SER A 129 7.72 -18.49 -7.39
CA SER A 129 6.65 -18.39 -6.41
C SER A 129 7.16 -18.20 -4.97
N LYS A 130 8.23 -18.92 -4.59
CA LYS A 130 8.83 -18.80 -3.26
C LYS A 130 9.47 -17.43 -3.03
N VAL A 131 10.23 -16.93 -4.00
CA VAL A 131 10.92 -15.63 -3.90
C VAL A 131 9.91 -14.48 -3.94
N MET A 132 8.87 -14.61 -4.77
CA MET A 132 7.73 -13.68 -4.78
C MET A 132 7.03 -13.64 -3.41
N GLY A 133 6.79 -14.81 -2.81
CA GLY A 133 6.22 -14.90 -1.46
C GLY A 133 7.09 -14.20 -0.41
N LEU A 134 8.42 -14.31 -0.49
CA LEU A 134 9.34 -13.60 0.42
C LEU A 134 9.30 -12.08 0.20
N TYR A 135 9.25 -11.62 -1.05
CA TYR A 135 9.07 -10.19 -1.34
C TYR A 135 7.76 -9.65 -0.75
N VAL A 136 6.65 -10.36 -0.99
CA VAL A 136 5.33 -9.98 -0.42
C VAL A 136 5.34 -10.03 1.11
N ALA A 137 6.00 -11.02 1.73
CA ALA A 137 6.18 -11.06 3.17
C ALA A 137 6.95 -9.81 3.66
N GLY A 138 8.02 -9.42 2.95
CA GLY A 138 8.74 -8.17 3.24
C GLY A 138 7.83 -6.95 3.21
N THR A 139 6.95 -6.81 2.21
CA THR A 139 6.01 -5.68 2.12
C THR A 139 5.01 -5.67 3.28
N THR A 140 4.47 -6.83 3.66
CA THR A 140 3.50 -6.96 4.76
C THR A 140 4.16 -6.66 6.10
N PHE A 141 5.31 -7.28 6.38
CA PHE A 141 6.06 -7.04 7.62
C PHE A 141 6.56 -5.60 7.71
N GLY A 142 7.06 -5.02 6.62
CA GLY A 142 7.46 -3.62 6.56
C GLY A 142 6.30 -2.68 6.89
N GLY A 143 5.17 -2.87 6.21
CA GLY A 143 3.97 -2.06 6.42
C GLY A 143 3.42 -2.13 7.85
N MET A 144 3.45 -3.29 8.48
CA MET A 144 3.03 -3.50 9.87
C MET A 144 4.07 -2.93 10.85
N SER A 145 5.32 -3.41 10.76
CA SER A 145 6.36 -3.07 11.74
C SER A 145 6.73 -1.59 11.71
N GLY A 146 6.72 -0.95 10.54
CA GLY A 146 6.95 0.49 10.43
C GLY A 146 5.97 1.29 11.29
N ARG A 147 4.68 0.94 11.26
CA ARG A 147 3.65 1.59 12.08
C ARG A 147 3.77 1.26 13.56
N VAL A 148 3.98 -0.01 13.88
CA VAL A 148 4.11 -0.47 15.28
C VAL A 148 5.33 0.16 15.93
N VAL A 149 6.49 0.10 15.27
CA VAL A 149 7.74 0.67 15.82
C VAL A 149 7.62 2.18 16.00
N VAL A 150 7.06 2.89 15.01
CA VAL A 150 6.89 4.35 15.10
C VAL A 150 5.91 4.73 16.20
N GLY A 151 4.78 4.05 16.33
CA GLY A 151 3.82 4.33 17.40
C GLY A 151 4.44 4.12 18.80
N ILE A 152 5.16 3.02 19.01
CA ILE A 152 5.82 2.73 20.30
C ILE A 152 6.91 3.77 20.60
N LEU A 153 7.79 4.05 19.64
CA LEU A 153 8.87 5.00 19.86
C LEU A 153 8.38 6.45 20.01
N THR A 154 7.26 6.81 19.40
CA THR A 154 6.66 8.13 19.56
C THR A 154 6.11 8.31 20.98
N ASP A 155 5.47 7.28 21.53
CA ASP A 155 4.94 7.28 22.90
C ASP A 155 6.05 7.38 23.96
N ILE A 156 7.20 6.71 23.73
CA ILE A 156 8.34 6.68 24.65
C ILE A 156 9.18 7.97 24.57
N ALA A 157 9.31 8.57 23.39
CA ALA A 157 10.17 9.72 23.14
C ALA A 157 9.43 10.85 22.40
N ASN A 158 9.45 10.81 21.07
CA ASN A 158 8.72 11.72 20.19
C ASN A 158 8.76 11.18 18.74
N TRP A 159 7.97 11.78 17.83
CA TRP A 159 7.86 11.35 16.45
C TRP A 159 9.18 11.49 15.66
N GLN A 160 10.03 12.50 16.00
CA GLN A 160 11.32 12.71 15.34
C GLN A 160 12.26 11.54 15.61
N VAL A 161 12.40 11.15 16.88
CA VAL A 161 13.20 9.98 17.30
C VAL A 161 12.64 8.71 16.66
N ALA A 162 11.32 8.55 16.64
CA ALA A 162 10.67 7.38 16.07
C ALA A 162 10.97 7.22 14.56
N ILE A 163 10.74 8.29 13.77
CA ILE A 163 11.02 8.25 12.33
C ILE A 163 12.52 8.14 12.06
N ALA A 164 13.38 8.87 12.81
CA ALA A 164 14.84 8.80 12.64
C ALA A 164 15.35 7.37 12.87
N SER A 165 14.94 6.72 13.97
CA SER A 165 15.37 5.35 14.32
C SER A 165 14.98 4.35 13.22
N LEU A 166 13.73 4.39 12.75
CA LEU A 166 13.28 3.53 11.66
C LEU A 166 14.02 3.84 10.36
N SER A 167 14.27 5.12 10.06
CA SER A 167 14.95 5.54 8.83
C SER A 167 16.42 5.15 8.81
N ILE A 168 17.11 5.22 9.95
CA ILE A 168 18.49 4.74 10.10
C ILE A 168 18.54 3.22 9.93
N LEU A 169 17.61 2.48 10.56
CA LEU A 169 17.48 1.04 10.33
C LEU A 169 17.25 0.74 8.85
N ASN A 170 16.32 1.43 8.20
CA ASN A 170 16.04 1.26 6.78
C ASN A 170 17.26 1.59 5.91
N LEU A 171 18.07 2.59 6.26
CA LEU A 171 19.31 2.91 5.55
C LEU A 171 20.34 1.78 5.67
N ILE A 172 20.53 1.22 6.86
CA ILE A 172 21.41 0.06 7.09
C ILE A 172 20.94 -1.14 6.26
N LEU A 173 19.63 -1.44 6.30
CA LEU A 173 19.04 -2.51 5.51
C LEU A 173 19.10 -2.24 4.00
N ALA A 174 19.01 -0.98 3.57
CA ALA A 174 19.17 -0.59 2.18
C ALA A 174 20.60 -0.83 1.68
N ILE A 175 21.62 -0.45 2.45
CA ILE A 175 23.02 -0.72 2.15
C ILE A 175 23.26 -2.25 2.05
N LEU A 176 22.73 -3.00 3.01
CA LEU A 176 22.81 -4.46 3.00
C LEU A 176 22.14 -5.05 1.75
N MET A 177 20.95 -4.56 1.41
CA MET A 177 20.21 -4.97 0.20
C MET A 177 21.03 -4.71 -1.07
N VAL A 178 21.63 -3.53 -1.20
CA VAL A 178 22.46 -3.15 -2.37
C VAL A 178 23.69 -4.05 -2.52
N ILE A 179 24.35 -4.39 -1.40
CA ILE A 179 25.51 -5.29 -1.39
C ILE A 179 25.11 -6.73 -1.75
N LEU A 180 24.00 -7.19 -1.20
CA LEU A 180 23.54 -8.57 -1.37
C LEU A 180 22.88 -8.83 -2.73
N LEU A 181 22.19 -7.84 -3.32
CA LEU A 181 21.43 -8.04 -4.55
C LEU A 181 22.40 -8.26 -5.73
N PRO A 182 22.36 -9.43 -6.39
CA PRO A 182 23.17 -9.66 -7.57
C PRO A 182 22.77 -8.74 -8.73
N THR A 183 23.70 -8.43 -9.60
CA THR A 183 23.42 -7.73 -10.87
C THR A 183 22.48 -8.55 -11.74
N SER A 184 21.69 -7.87 -12.58
CA SER A 184 20.83 -8.55 -13.55
C SER A 184 21.68 -9.22 -14.62
N THR A 185 21.41 -10.49 -14.88
CA THR A 185 22.09 -11.26 -15.96
C THR A 185 21.33 -11.11 -17.28
N VAL A 186 20.04 -10.78 -17.22
CA VAL A 186 19.23 -10.53 -18.40
C VAL A 186 19.50 -9.11 -18.90
N GLN A 187 19.82 -8.99 -20.18
CA GLN A 187 20.04 -7.68 -20.81
C GLN A 187 18.85 -6.76 -20.58
N THR A 188 19.14 -5.48 -20.31
CA THR A 188 18.07 -4.47 -20.25
C THR A 188 17.29 -4.50 -21.55
N PRO A 189 15.94 -4.52 -21.48
CA PRO A 189 15.11 -4.49 -22.67
C PRO A 189 15.51 -3.33 -23.60
N GLN A 190 15.35 -3.52 -24.91
CA GLN A 190 15.51 -2.40 -25.84
C GLN A 190 14.63 -1.23 -25.39
N TRP A 191 15.22 -0.03 -25.46
CA TRP A 191 14.52 1.18 -25.04
C TRP A 191 13.20 1.34 -25.76
N VAL A 192 12.10 1.40 -24.99
CA VAL A 192 10.76 1.66 -25.48
C VAL A 192 10.43 3.12 -25.17
N SER A 193 10.04 3.88 -26.19
CA SER A 193 9.77 5.30 -25.99
C SER A 193 8.59 5.54 -25.02
N PRO A 194 8.63 6.60 -24.18
CA PRO A 194 7.52 6.97 -23.34
C PRO A 194 6.18 7.06 -24.07
N LYS A 195 6.19 7.58 -25.31
CA LYS A 195 5.00 7.67 -26.17
C LYS A 195 4.33 6.30 -26.39
N GLN A 196 5.13 5.24 -26.58
CA GLN A 196 4.57 3.89 -26.77
C GLN A 196 3.92 3.36 -25.49
N HIS A 197 4.49 3.65 -24.32
CA HIS A 197 3.87 3.32 -23.02
C HIS A 197 2.52 4.05 -22.86
N PHE A 198 2.47 5.36 -23.12
CA PHE A 198 1.22 6.13 -23.06
C PHE A 198 0.16 5.64 -24.06
N ILE A 199 0.55 5.24 -25.26
CA ILE A 199 -0.38 4.64 -26.24
C ILE A 199 -0.98 3.35 -25.69
N LYS A 200 -0.17 2.48 -25.06
CA LYS A 200 -0.65 1.24 -24.45
C LYS A 200 -1.61 1.52 -23.28
N TYR A 201 -1.27 2.46 -22.40
CA TYR A 201 -2.18 2.88 -21.32
C TYR A 201 -3.50 3.44 -21.88
N GLY A 202 -3.43 4.32 -22.88
CA GLY A 202 -4.62 4.88 -23.53
C GLY A 202 -5.53 3.83 -24.19
N LYS A 203 -4.94 2.77 -24.77
CA LYS A 203 -5.73 1.63 -25.31
C LYS A 203 -6.41 0.86 -24.19
N LEU A 204 -5.71 0.58 -23.09
CA LEU A 204 -6.25 -0.14 -21.95
C LEU A 204 -7.37 0.63 -21.23
N LEU A 205 -7.25 1.95 -21.12
CA LEU A 205 -8.29 2.82 -20.54
C LEU A 205 -9.58 2.88 -21.38
N LYS A 206 -9.56 2.43 -22.64
CA LYS A 206 -10.79 2.25 -23.45
C LYS A 206 -11.51 0.93 -23.13
N ASN A 207 -10.87 -0.01 -22.43
CA ASN A 207 -11.49 -1.26 -22.03
C ASN A 207 -12.32 -1.07 -20.74
N PRO A 208 -13.67 -1.23 -20.81
CA PRO A 208 -14.52 -0.99 -19.64
C PRO A 208 -14.25 -1.94 -18.48
N ALA A 209 -13.76 -3.17 -18.73
CA ALA A 209 -13.38 -4.08 -17.66
C ALA A 209 -12.13 -3.61 -16.91
N VAL A 210 -11.15 -3.04 -17.63
CA VAL A 210 -9.95 -2.42 -17.01
C VAL A 210 -10.37 -1.23 -16.16
N LEU A 211 -11.21 -0.31 -16.70
CA LEU A 211 -11.70 0.85 -15.96
C LEU A 211 -12.47 0.44 -14.70
N LYS A 212 -13.39 -0.53 -14.79
CA LYS A 212 -14.13 -1.03 -13.62
C LYS A 212 -13.20 -1.62 -12.57
N THR A 213 -12.20 -2.42 -12.98
CA THR A 213 -11.24 -3.01 -12.03
C THR A 213 -10.37 -1.94 -11.37
N MET A 214 -9.96 -0.92 -12.12
CA MET A 214 -9.23 0.24 -11.60
C MET A 214 -10.10 1.05 -10.62
N SER A 215 -11.39 1.27 -10.94
CA SER A 215 -12.34 1.96 -10.05
C SER A 215 -12.59 1.17 -8.75
N LEU A 216 -12.68 -0.15 -8.83
CA LEU A 216 -12.78 -0.99 -7.65
C LEU A 216 -11.52 -0.91 -6.77
N ALA A 217 -10.33 -0.89 -7.36
CA ALA A 217 -9.08 -0.69 -6.62
C ALA A 217 -9.06 0.67 -5.91
N PHE A 218 -9.48 1.73 -6.61
CA PHE A 218 -9.62 3.08 -6.07
C PHE A 218 -10.55 3.12 -4.85
N LEU A 219 -11.75 2.56 -4.97
CA LEU A 219 -12.75 2.58 -3.90
C LEU A 219 -12.31 1.75 -2.69
N LEU A 220 -11.82 0.53 -2.90
CA LEU A 220 -11.50 -0.37 -1.80
C LEU A 220 -10.24 0.07 -1.04
N MET A 221 -9.17 0.45 -1.76
CA MET A 221 -7.96 0.90 -1.09
C MET A 221 -8.18 2.25 -0.40
N GLY A 222 -8.90 3.15 -1.05
CA GLY A 222 -9.27 4.41 -0.43
C GLY A 222 -10.08 4.20 0.85
N THR A 223 -11.10 3.35 0.83
CA THR A 223 -11.86 2.95 2.03
C THR A 223 -10.95 2.39 3.12
N PHE A 224 -10.09 1.44 2.76
CA PHE A 224 -9.21 0.75 3.70
C PHE A 224 -8.24 1.72 4.40
N VAL A 225 -7.54 2.56 3.62
CA VAL A 225 -6.57 3.51 4.18
C VAL A 225 -7.25 4.61 4.97
N THR A 226 -8.41 5.09 4.53
CA THR A 226 -9.21 6.08 5.26
C THR A 226 -9.61 5.56 6.64
N ILE A 227 -10.17 4.34 6.73
CA ILE A 227 -10.53 3.75 8.02
C ILE A 227 -9.31 3.66 8.93
N TYR A 228 -8.19 3.08 8.46
CA TYR A 228 -6.99 2.93 9.28
C TYR A 228 -6.32 4.26 9.66
N SER A 229 -6.50 5.32 8.88
CA SER A 229 -5.95 6.64 9.20
C SER A 229 -6.74 7.35 10.31
N TYR A 230 -8.08 7.24 10.29
CA TYR A 230 -8.92 7.96 11.24
C TYR A 230 -9.36 7.14 12.45
N ILE A 231 -9.25 5.81 12.42
CA ILE A 231 -9.46 4.97 13.60
C ILE A 231 -8.37 5.21 14.65
N THR A 232 -7.14 5.52 14.25
CA THR A 232 -6.06 5.88 15.18
C THR A 232 -6.46 7.14 15.95
N VAL A 233 -6.91 8.18 15.24
CA VAL A 233 -7.37 9.43 15.84
C VAL A 233 -8.58 9.19 16.77
N ARG A 234 -9.53 8.35 16.35
CA ARG A 234 -10.70 7.99 17.19
C ARG A 234 -10.26 7.31 18.49
N PHE A 235 -9.31 6.40 18.43
CA PHE A 235 -8.87 5.66 19.61
C PHE A 235 -8.04 6.50 20.59
N GLU A 236 -7.41 7.58 20.14
CA GLU A 236 -6.73 8.56 20.98
C GLU A 236 -7.67 9.45 21.79
N HIS A 237 -8.95 9.55 21.41
CA HIS A 237 -9.95 10.41 22.04
C HIS A 237 -10.95 9.60 22.88
N PRO A 238 -11.65 10.26 23.85
CA PRO A 238 -12.74 9.60 24.58
C PRO A 238 -13.78 8.98 23.63
N PRO A 239 -14.38 7.83 24.01
CA PRO A 239 -14.26 7.15 25.30
C PRO A 239 -13.06 6.18 25.42
N PHE A 240 -12.24 6.02 24.37
CA PHE A 240 -11.16 5.03 24.36
C PHE A 240 -9.88 5.53 25.02
N SER A 241 -9.42 6.73 24.68
CA SER A 241 -8.22 7.40 25.23
C SER A 241 -6.98 6.50 25.31
N LEU A 242 -6.71 5.75 24.24
CA LEU A 242 -5.60 4.81 24.16
C LEU A 242 -4.30 5.54 23.84
N SER A 243 -3.17 5.01 24.35
CA SER A 243 -1.83 5.49 24.00
C SER A 243 -1.45 5.14 22.54
N GLU A 244 -0.52 5.90 21.95
CA GLU A 244 -0.02 5.65 20.60
C GLU A 244 0.55 4.22 20.45
N SER A 245 1.25 3.72 21.47
CA SER A 245 1.75 2.33 21.53
C SER A 245 0.61 1.33 21.42
N THR A 246 -0.46 1.51 22.19
CA THR A 246 -1.62 0.59 22.17
C THR A 246 -2.31 0.61 20.81
N ILE A 247 -2.49 1.81 20.25
CA ILE A 247 -3.10 1.99 18.92
C ILE A 247 -2.23 1.36 17.83
N ALA A 248 -0.90 1.47 17.94
CA ALA A 248 0.00 0.87 16.98
C ALA A 248 -0.19 -0.65 16.83
N PHE A 249 -0.60 -1.36 17.88
CA PHE A 249 -0.87 -2.80 17.82
C PHE A 249 -2.06 -3.17 16.92
N ILE A 250 -2.98 -2.26 16.59
CA ILE A 250 -4.07 -2.56 15.62
C ILE A 250 -3.52 -2.92 14.23
N PHE A 251 -2.33 -2.42 13.88
CA PHE A 251 -1.72 -2.74 12.59
C PHE A 251 -1.23 -4.20 12.49
N ILE A 252 -1.18 -4.95 13.59
CA ILE A 252 -0.98 -6.41 13.58
C ILE A 252 -2.11 -7.12 12.84
N LEU A 253 -3.32 -6.53 12.81
CA LEU A 253 -4.45 -7.06 12.04
C LEU A 253 -4.14 -7.21 10.54
N TYR A 254 -3.11 -6.53 10.01
CA TYR A 254 -2.65 -6.72 8.62
C TYR A 254 -2.16 -8.13 8.35
N LEU A 255 -1.71 -8.88 9.37
CA LEU A 255 -1.35 -10.30 9.22
C LEU A 255 -2.56 -11.15 8.83
N ILE A 256 -3.78 -10.78 9.29
CA ILE A 256 -5.04 -11.41 8.87
C ILE A 256 -5.23 -11.27 7.36
N GLY A 257 -4.76 -10.16 6.79
CA GLY A 257 -4.82 -9.91 5.35
C GLY A 257 -4.03 -10.92 4.53
N THR A 258 -2.84 -11.33 4.99
CA THR A 258 -2.05 -12.36 4.31
C THR A 258 -2.81 -13.69 4.28
N TYR A 259 -3.39 -14.10 5.42
CA TYR A 259 -4.22 -15.29 5.52
C TYR A 259 -5.45 -15.21 4.59
N SER A 260 -6.12 -14.06 4.58
CA SER A 260 -7.27 -13.78 3.71
C SER A 260 -6.93 -13.93 2.23
N SER A 261 -5.86 -13.28 1.77
CA SER A 261 -5.43 -13.31 0.36
C SER A 261 -5.24 -14.74 -0.14
N ILE A 262 -4.60 -15.60 0.65
CA ILE A 262 -4.37 -17.02 0.30
C ILE A 262 -5.69 -17.77 0.20
N ASN A 263 -6.59 -17.57 1.18
CA ASN A 263 -7.85 -18.30 1.23
C ASN A 263 -8.83 -17.85 0.12
N PHE A 264 -8.92 -16.54 -0.15
CA PHE A 264 -9.77 -16.03 -1.23
C PHE A 264 -9.24 -16.39 -2.61
N GLY A 265 -7.92 -16.53 -2.79
CA GLY A 265 -7.36 -17.12 -4.00
C GLY A 265 -7.86 -18.56 -4.24
N LYS A 266 -7.87 -19.41 -3.20
CA LYS A 266 -8.42 -20.77 -3.28
C LYS A 266 -9.95 -20.75 -3.44
N LEU A 267 -10.64 -19.87 -2.75
CA LEU A 267 -12.09 -19.75 -2.78
C LEU A 267 -12.60 -19.32 -4.16
N SER A 268 -11.88 -18.39 -4.81
CA SER A 268 -12.21 -17.94 -6.17
C SER A 268 -12.09 -19.07 -7.20
N TYR A 269 -11.15 -19.99 -7.00
CA TYR A 269 -11.04 -21.18 -7.83
C TYR A 269 -12.21 -22.17 -7.60
N LYS A 270 -12.67 -22.32 -6.33
CA LYS A 270 -13.72 -23.28 -5.97
C LYS A 270 -15.14 -22.78 -6.29
N LEU A 271 -15.43 -21.54 -5.98
CA LEU A 271 -16.78 -20.95 -6.06
C LEU A 271 -16.99 -20.03 -7.27
N GLY A 272 -15.93 -19.78 -8.05
CA GLY A 272 -15.89 -18.76 -9.07
C GLY A 272 -15.61 -17.36 -8.49
N ILE A 273 -15.03 -16.48 -9.32
CA ILE A 273 -14.60 -15.12 -8.95
C ILE A 273 -15.77 -14.30 -8.38
N LYS A 274 -16.93 -14.34 -9.03
CA LYS A 274 -18.12 -13.56 -8.65
C LYS A 274 -18.58 -13.83 -7.22
N LYS A 275 -18.72 -15.11 -6.84
CA LYS A 275 -19.19 -15.49 -5.49
C LYS A 275 -18.13 -15.20 -4.44
N ALA A 276 -16.88 -15.56 -4.71
CA ALA A 276 -15.77 -15.28 -3.78
C ALA A 276 -15.62 -13.78 -3.52
N TYR A 277 -15.71 -12.96 -4.55
CA TYR A 277 -15.63 -11.49 -4.41
C TYR A 277 -16.82 -10.93 -3.62
N ALA A 278 -18.04 -11.40 -3.88
CA ALA A 278 -19.23 -10.99 -3.13
C ALA A 278 -19.09 -11.30 -1.63
N ILE A 279 -18.57 -12.49 -1.28
CA ILE A 279 -18.30 -12.87 0.11
C ILE A 279 -17.28 -11.89 0.74
N ALA A 280 -16.18 -11.58 0.04
CA ALA A 280 -15.15 -10.65 0.54
C ALA A 280 -15.73 -9.26 0.82
N ILE A 281 -16.51 -8.70 -0.10
CA ILE A 281 -17.16 -7.39 0.06
C ILE A 281 -18.19 -7.42 1.17
N THR A 282 -18.98 -8.49 1.31
CA THR A 282 -19.95 -8.62 2.40
C THR A 282 -19.27 -8.61 3.77
N ILE A 283 -18.17 -9.36 3.91
CA ILE A 283 -17.37 -9.36 5.15
C ILE A 283 -16.80 -7.96 5.44
N MET A 284 -16.32 -7.26 4.41
CA MET A 284 -15.82 -5.88 4.55
C MET A 284 -16.93 -4.93 5.02
N ILE A 285 -18.13 -5.00 4.44
CA ILE A 285 -19.31 -4.20 4.84
C ILE A 285 -19.68 -4.48 6.31
N VAL A 286 -19.78 -5.76 6.68
CA VAL A 286 -20.09 -6.15 8.07
C VAL A 286 -19.02 -5.61 9.02
N GLY A 287 -17.73 -5.71 8.65
CA GLY A 287 -16.64 -5.15 9.43
C GLY A 287 -16.78 -3.64 9.64
N ILE A 288 -17.11 -2.88 8.60
CA ILE A 288 -17.36 -1.42 8.72
C ILE A 288 -18.54 -1.14 9.65
N ILE A 289 -19.65 -1.87 9.50
CA ILE A 289 -20.83 -1.69 10.35
C ILE A 289 -20.51 -1.96 11.83
N LEU A 290 -19.72 -2.96 12.14
CA LEU A 290 -19.32 -3.25 13.52
C LEU A 290 -18.55 -2.08 14.16
N THR A 291 -17.80 -1.30 13.39
CA THR A 291 -17.08 -0.12 13.93
C THR A 291 -17.98 1.05 14.31
N PHE A 292 -19.30 1.00 14.06
CA PHE A 292 -20.23 2.00 14.59
C PHE A 292 -20.55 1.78 16.08
N ILE A 293 -20.28 0.58 16.61
CA ILE A 293 -20.53 0.23 18.00
C ILE A 293 -19.35 0.72 18.84
N THR A 294 -19.60 1.68 19.74
CA THR A 294 -18.57 2.28 20.60
C THR A 294 -18.17 1.33 21.74
N TYR A 295 -17.56 0.21 21.39
CA TYR A 295 -17.02 -0.79 22.31
C TYR A 295 -15.76 -1.42 21.70
N LEU A 296 -14.60 -1.20 22.34
CA LEU A 296 -13.29 -1.51 21.79
C LEU A 296 -13.14 -2.93 21.22
N PRO A 297 -13.58 -4.02 21.90
CA PRO A 297 -13.47 -5.36 21.33
C PRO A 297 -14.27 -5.54 20.03
N ILE A 298 -15.44 -4.90 19.91
CA ILE A 298 -16.25 -4.96 18.69
C ILE A 298 -15.63 -4.11 17.60
N ASP A 299 -15.06 -2.94 17.91
CA ASP A 299 -14.29 -2.14 16.97
C ASP A 299 -13.11 -2.92 16.38
N ILE A 300 -12.33 -3.62 17.23
CA ILE A 300 -11.21 -4.45 16.79
C ILE A 300 -11.68 -5.62 15.90
N LEU A 301 -12.79 -6.28 16.27
CA LEU A 301 -13.41 -7.33 15.47
C LEU A 301 -13.87 -6.77 14.11
N GLY A 302 -14.47 -5.58 14.11
CA GLY A 302 -14.88 -4.88 12.90
C GLY A 302 -13.69 -4.57 11.97
N LEU A 303 -12.60 -4.06 12.53
CA LEU A 303 -11.35 -3.82 11.78
C LEU A 303 -10.75 -5.11 11.23
N ALA A 304 -10.76 -6.19 12.02
CA ALA A 304 -10.28 -7.50 11.59
C ALA A 304 -11.11 -8.05 10.41
N ALA A 305 -12.44 -7.99 10.52
CA ALA A 305 -13.36 -8.41 9.46
C ALA A 305 -13.20 -7.55 8.20
N MET A 306 -13.15 -6.22 8.35
CA MET A 306 -12.92 -5.29 7.25
C MET A 306 -11.59 -5.57 6.55
N THR A 307 -10.51 -5.79 7.30
CA THR A 307 -9.19 -6.14 6.78
C THR A 307 -9.22 -7.47 6.02
N PHE A 308 -9.87 -8.49 6.60
CA PHE A 308 -10.04 -9.79 5.96
C PHE A 308 -10.79 -9.67 4.63
N GLY A 309 -11.91 -8.94 4.59
CA GLY A 309 -12.69 -8.70 3.38
C GLY A 309 -11.90 -7.93 2.32
N PHE A 310 -11.23 -6.84 2.72
CA PHE A 310 -10.42 -6.03 1.83
C PHE A 310 -9.32 -6.84 1.12
N PHE A 311 -8.49 -7.56 1.88
CA PHE A 311 -7.39 -8.33 1.29
C PHE A 311 -7.86 -9.48 0.42
N GLY A 312 -9.01 -10.09 0.75
CA GLY A 312 -9.67 -11.08 -0.10
C GLY A 312 -10.10 -10.51 -1.44
N ALA A 313 -10.81 -9.37 -1.43
CA ALA A 313 -11.24 -8.68 -2.64
C ALA A 313 -10.04 -8.19 -3.47
N HIS A 314 -9.02 -7.59 -2.82
CA HIS A 314 -7.79 -7.13 -3.47
C HIS A 314 -7.04 -8.27 -4.17
N SER A 315 -6.90 -9.41 -3.51
CA SER A 315 -6.24 -10.61 -4.08
C SER A 315 -6.93 -11.08 -5.36
N ILE A 316 -8.27 -11.13 -5.38
CA ILE A 316 -9.06 -11.49 -6.54
C ILE A 316 -8.88 -10.47 -7.67
N GLN A 317 -8.99 -9.18 -7.37
CA GLN A 317 -8.88 -8.10 -8.37
C GLN A 317 -7.49 -8.05 -9.01
N SER A 318 -6.43 -8.12 -8.19
CA SER A 318 -5.05 -8.06 -8.67
C SER A 318 -4.70 -9.25 -9.58
N SER A 319 -5.31 -10.39 -9.34
CA SER A 319 -5.20 -11.55 -10.23
C SER A 319 -6.02 -11.37 -11.50
N TYR A 320 -7.25 -10.87 -11.38
CA TYR A 320 -8.18 -10.71 -12.49
C TYR A 320 -7.72 -9.69 -13.53
N ILE A 321 -7.16 -8.54 -13.11
CA ILE A 321 -6.69 -7.50 -14.05
C ILE A 321 -5.66 -8.05 -15.05
N ALA A 322 -4.80 -8.98 -14.61
CA ALA A 322 -3.79 -9.59 -15.45
C ALA A 322 -4.37 -10.52 -16.53
N THR A 323 -5.63 -10.98 -16.37
CA THR A 323 -6.32 -11.84 -17.35
C THR A 323 -7.04 -11.04 -18.44
N LEU A 324 -7.25 -9.73 -18.23
CA LEU A 324 -7.99 -8.88 -19.17
C LEU A 324 -7.23 -8.55 -20.46
N THR A 325 -5.94 -8.84 -20.52
CA THR A 325 -5.09 -8.60 -21.68
C THR A 325 -3.88 -9.53 -21.69
N GLU A 326 -3.60 -10.17 -22.82
CA GLU A 326 -2.42 -11.03 -22.96
C GLU A 326 -1.15 -10.24 -23.29
N SER A 327 -1.29 -9.22 -24.14
CA SER A 327 -0.15 -8.46 -24.69
C SER A 327 0.36 -7.33 -23.80
N SER A 328 -0.36 -6.95 -22.74
CA SER A 328 -0.09 -5.76 -21.93
C SER A 328 -0.36 -5.96 -20.44
N LYS A 329 -0.15 -7.18 -19.91
CA LYS A 329 -0.42 -7.55 -18.49
C LYS A 329 0.22 -6.58 -17.50
N SER A 330 1.50 -6.24 -17.71
CA SER A 330 2.23 -5.31 -16.84
C SER A 330 1.59 -3.92 -16.82
N HIS A 331 1.20 -3.37 -18.00
CA HIS A 331 0.53 -2.06 -18.07
C HIS A 331 -0.85 -2.08 -17.40
N ALA A 332 -1.60 -3.17 -17.54
CA ALA A 332 -2.90 -3.33 -16.88
C ALA A 332 -2.74 -3.37 -15.36
N SER A 333 -1.76 -4.12 -14.84
CA SER A 333 -1.44 -4.16 -13.41
C SER A 333 -0.96 -2.80 -12.88
N THR A 334 -0.20 -2.05 -13.68
CA THR A 334 0.20 -0.68 -13.33
C THR A 334 -1.00 0.26 -13.20
N LEU A 335 -1.96 0.20 -14.14
CA LEU A 335 -3.20 0.99 -14.04
C LEU A 335 -4.04 0.60 -12.82
N TYR A 336 -4.11 -0.68 -12.50
CA TYR A 336 -4.75 -1.15 -11.28
C TYR A 336 -4.11 -0.52 -10.04
N LEU A 337 -2.78 -0.59 -9.93
CA LEU A 337 -2.05 -0.02 -8.80
C LEU A 337 -2.12 1.51 -8.78
N LEU A 338 -2.18 2.17 -9.93
CA LEU A 338 -2.45 3.61 -10.00
C LEU A 338 -3.81 3.93 -9.37
N GLY A 339 -4.88 3.24 -9.77
CA GLY A 339 -6.20 3.41 -9.15
C GLY A 339 -6.16 3.18 -7.65
N TYR A 340 -5.48 2.13 -7.22
CA TYR A 340 -5.26 1.75 -5.82
C TYR A 340 -4.62 2.87 -4.99
N TYR A 341 -3.49 3.43 -5.44
CA TYR A 341 -2.79 4.49 -4.69
C TYR A 341 -3.45 5.86 -4.82
N VAL A 342 -4.03 6.19 -5.96
CA VAL A 342 -4.82 7.44 -6.12
C VAL A 342 -6.07 7.40 -5.24
N GLY A 343 -6.74 6.25 -5.15
CA GLY A 343 -7.86 6.05 -4.24
C GLY A 343 -7.45 6.20 -2.78
N SER A 344 -6.35 5.56 -2.38
CA SER A 344 -5.76 5.75 -1.04
C SER A 344 -5.51 7.22 -0.72
N SER A 345 -4.98 7.98 -1.68
CA SER A 345 -4.68 9.40 -1.49
C SER A 345 -5.95 10.25 -1.38
N LEU A 346 -6.76 10.26 -2.43
CA LEU A 346 -7.90 11.20 -2.53
C LEU A 346 -8.99 10.91 -1.51
N LEU A 347 -9.29 9.64 -1.25
CA LEU A 347 -10.34 9.29 -0.28
C LEU A 347 -9.87 9.49 1.16
N THR A 348 -8.58 9.40 1.46
CA THR A 348 -8.06 9.76 2.78
C THR A 348 -8.12 11.26 3.03
N ILE A 349 -7.85 12.10 2.02
CA ILE A 349 -8.03 13.56 2.11
C ILE A 349 -9.51 13.89 2.35
N LEU A 350 -10.40 13.33 1.52
CA LEU A 350 -11.85 13.50 1.71
C LEU A 350 -12.29 13.06 3.10
N GLY A 351 -11.78 11.91 3.57
CA GLY A 351 -12.01 11.41 4.92
C GLY A 351 -11.61 12.42 5.99
N GLY A 352 -10.52 13.17 5.81
CA GLY A 352 -10.11 14.22 6.74
C GLY A 352 -11.15 15.31 6.92
N TYR A 353 -11.68 15.84 5.83
CA TYR A 353 -12.75 16.83 5.87
C TYR A 353 -14.02 16.27 6.54
N VAL A 354 -14.39 15.03 6.19
CA VAL A 354 -15.56 14.36 6.78
C VAL A 354 -15.36 14.09 8.27
N PHE A 355 -14.13 13.67 8.68
CA PHE A 355 -13.84 13.39 10.09
C PHE A 355 -13.92 14.65 10.96
N VAL A 356 -13.41 15.78 10.48
CA VAL A 356 -13.46 17.06 11.21
C VAL A 356 -14.90 17.51 11.46
N GLN A 357 -15.81 17.28 10.50
CA GLN A 357 -17.22 17.71 10.62
C GLN A 357 -18.13 16.70 11.34
N TYR A 358 -17.93 15.42 11.12
CA TYR A 358 -18.87 14.36 11.51
C TYR A 358 -18.22 13.25 12.35
N ALA A 359 -16.98 13.44 12.77
CA ALA A 359 -16.18 12.48 13.53
C ALA A 359 -16.23 11.07 12.89
N TRP A 360 -16.19 10.03 13.71
CA TRP A 360 -16.17 8.64 13.23
C TRP A 360 -17.42 8.22 12.47
N MET A 361 -18.59 8.76 12.86
CA MET A 361 -19.84 8.45 12.17
C MET A 361 -19.78 8.82 10.68
N GLY A 362 -19.18 9.99 10.38
CA GLY A 362 -18.97 10.42 8.99
C GLY A 362 -18.05 9.47 8.21
N ILE A 363 -16.92 9.04 8.80
CA ILE A 363 -16.00 8.08 8.20
C ILE A 363 -16.70 6.74 7.91
N GLY A 364 -17.44 6.23 8.90
CA GLY A 364 -18.17 4.98 8.74
C GLY A 364 -19.20 5.03 7.61
N ILE A 365 -20.00 6.10 7.52
CA ILE A 365 -21.00 6.28 6.45
C ILE A 365 -20.30 6.44 5.09
N LEU A 366 -19.29 7.29 5.00
CA LEU A 366 -18.52 7.49 3.75
C LEU A 366 -17.97 6.16 3.23
N THR A 367 -17.27 5.43 4.08
CA THR A 367 -16.60 4.18 3.70
C THR A 367 -17.57 3.05 3.40
N LEU A 368 -18.73 3.02 4.09
CA LEU A 368 -19.80 2.09 3.78
C LEU A 368 -20.41 2.39 2.40
N LEU A 369 -20.70 3.64 2.08
CA LEU A 369 -21.20 4.05 0.76
C LEU A 369 -20.22 3.68 -0.35
N LEU A 370 -18.92 3.97 -0.17
CA LEU A 370 -17.88 3.62 -1.15
C LEU A 370 -17.80 2.10 -1.37
N THR A 371 -17.91 1.31 -0.30
CA THR A 371 -17.89 -0.16 -0.39
C THR A 371 -19.15 -0.70 -1.06
N VAL A 372 -20.33 -0.09 -0.84
CA VAL A 372 -21.58 -0.45 -1.53
C VAL A 372 -21.47 -0.11 -3.03
N ILE A 373 -20.92 1.04 -3.39
CA ILE A 373 -20.65 1.41 -4.80
C ILE A 373 -19.72 0.36 -5.43
N ALA A 374 -18.65 -0.05 -4.72
CA ALA A 374 -17.77 -1.10 -5.19
C ALA A 374 -18.51 -2.44 -5.39
N ALA A 375 -19.43 -2.79 -4.50
CA ALA A 375 -20.27 -3.99 -4.64
C ALA A 375 -21.13 -3.93 -5.92
N ILE A 376 -21.72 -2.77 -6.23
CA ILE A 376 -22.54 -2.57 -7.44
C ILE A 376 -21.68 -2.69 -8.70
N ILE A 377 -20.54 -2.01 -8.76
CA ILE A 377 -19.61 -2.08 -9.90
C ILE A 377 -19.14 -3.52 -10.12
N SER A 378 -18.81 -4.24 -9.04
CA SER A 378 -18.34 -5.62 -9.13
C SER A 378 -19.37 -6.58 -9.73
N ARG A 379 -20.67 -6.39 -9.40
CA ARG A 379 -21.76 -7.19 -10.01
C ARG A 379 -21.78 -7.04 -11.53
N SER A 380 -21.55 -5.82 -12.04
CA SER A 380 -21.50 -5.57 -13.48
C SER A 380 -20.21 -6.07 -14.14
N LEU A 381 -19.08 -6.04 -13.40
CA LEU A 381 -17.78 -6.53 -13.89
C LEU A 381 -17.76 -8.05 -14.01
N PHE A 382 -18.22 -8.75 -12.97
CA PHE A 382 -18.18 -10.21 -12.91
C PHE A 382 -19.49 -10.90 -13.39
N LYS A 383 -20.36 -10.18 -14.12
CA LYS A 383 -21.64 -10.73 -14.60
C LYS A 383 -21.46 -11.98 -15.47
N ASN A 384 -20.47 -11.93 -16.35
CA ASN A 384 -20.20 -12.97 -17.34
C ASN A 384 -18.93 -13.80 -17.03
N VAL A 385 -18.43 -13.71 -15.79
CA VAL A 385 -17.26 -14.46 -15.31
C VAL A 385 -17.77 -15.62 -14.46
N THR A 386 -17.48 -16.83 -14.90
CA THR A 386 -17.79 -18.08 -14.18
C THR A 386 -16.78 -18.36 -13.07
#